data_6ad207f72cd0771549afc2e2394a0d0e
#
_entry.id   6ad207f72cd0771549afc2e2394a0d0e
#
_cell.length_a   1.000
_cell.length_b   1.000
_cell.length_c   1.000
_cell.angle_alpha   90.00
_cell.angle_beta   90.00
_cell.angle_gamma   90.00
#
_symmetry.space_group_name_H-M   'P 1'
#
loop_
_entity.id
_entity.type
_entity.pdbx_description
1 polymer ?
#
loop_
_entity_poly.entity_id
_entity_poly.type
_entity_poly.pdbx_seq_one_letter_code
_entity_poly.pdbx_strand_id
1 'polypeptide(L)'
;MAVKLICASHSPLMEFAAPQDRAQEQKVRETFSKLAAEVAAYDPTLIITFGPDHFNGFFYDLMPSFCVGIRAQAAGDWDYGKDNARINVPEETALHLVRRVLDEGVDTAYSYRMQADHGVTQPLHFLCGGQLDRYPTIPIFINGAAAPMPTAKRTIALGRAVGQFIQSLNLENERVLILGTGGLSHDP
;
A
#
# COMPACT_ATOMS: atom_id res chain seq x y z
N MET A 1 -17.80 -1.83 12.19
CA MET A 1 -17.72 -1.28 10.82
C MET A 1 -16.79 -2.18 10.04
N ALA A 2 -17.27 -2.80 8.99
CA ALA A 2 -16.54 -3.82 8.23
C ALA A 2 -15.42 -3.24 7.32
N VAL A 3 -15.44 -1.95 7.04
CA VAL A 3 -14.42 -1.27 6.22
C VAL A 3 -13.94 -0.01 6.91
N LYS A 4 -12.62 0.16 7.02
CA LYS A 4 -11.95 1.37 7.54
C LYS A 4 -11.02 1.91 6.47
N LEU A 5 -10.91 3.24 6.35
CA LEU A 5 -9.96 3.92 5.47
C LEU A 5 -8.97 4.71 6.31
N ILE A 6 -7.69 4.53 6.02
CA ILE A 6 -6.59 5.36 6.52
C ILE A 6 -5.79 5.88 5.32
N CYS A 7 -5.45 7.15 5.35
CA CYS A 7 -4.47 7.73 4.42
C CYS A 7 -3.27 8.19 5.24
N ALA A 8 -2.10 7.65 4.94
CA ALA A 8 -0.87 7.94 5.66
C ALA A 8 0.27 8.10 4.65
N SER A 9 0.86 9.28 4.59
CA SER A 9 1.97 9.54 3.67
C SER A 9 3.20 8.73 4.05
N HIS A 10 4.00 8.39 3.05
CA HIS A 10 5.38 7.95 3.21
C HIS A 10 6.28 9.19 3.03
N SER A 11 7.15 9.48 3.97
CA SER A 11 8.00 10.67 3.88
C SER A 11 9.43 10.37 4.34
N PRO A 12 10.43 10.73 3.52
CA PRO A 12 11.83 10.67 3.94
C PRO A 12 12.13 11.46 5.21
N LEU A 13 11.36 12.52 5.50
CA LEU A 13 11.53 13.33 6.72
C LEU A 13 11.36 12.53 8.01
N MET A 14 10.73 11.37 7.97
CA MET A 14 10.62 10.49 9.13
C MET A 14 11.95 9.80 9.50
N GLU A 15 12.89 9.76 8.56
CA GLU A 15 14.21 9.11 8.72
C GLU A 15 15.35 10.13 8.72
N PHE A 16 15.23 11.19 7.92
CA PHE A 16 16.30 12.14 7.63
C PHE A 16 15.92 13.58 8.01
N ALA A 17 15.02 13.75 9.00
CA ALA A 17 14.67 15.08 9.45
C ALA A 17 15.92 15.86 9.88
N ALA A 18 16.11 17.04 9.29
CA ALA A 18 17.14 17.94 9.72
C ALA A 18 16.88 18.40 11.17
N PRO A 19 17.90 18.81 11.95
CA PRO A 19 17.73 19.18 13.35
C PRO A 19 16.62 20.22 13.61
N GLN A 20 16.39 21.13 12.66
CA GLN A 20 15.31 22.14 12.74
C GLN A 20 13.92 21.55 12.58
N ASP A 21 13.79 20.39 11.96
CA ASP A 21 12.51 19.75 11.65
C ASP A 21 12.09 18.69 12.69
N ARG A 22 12.89 18.47 13.72
CA ARG A 22 12.66 17.43 14.75
C ARG A 22 11.30 17.56 15.45
N ALA A 23 10.83 18.77 15.69
CA ALA A 23 9.53 18.97 16.31
C ALA A 23 8.37 18.52 15.41
N GLN A 24 8.52 18.69 14.09
CA GLN A 24 7.57 18.21 13.10
C GLN A 24 7.64 16.68 12.96
N GLU A 25 8.84 16.13 12.87
CA GLU A 25 9.07 14.69 12.88
C GLU A 25 8.39 14.04 14.09
N GLN A 26 8.58 14.57 15.29
CA GLN A 26 7.97 14.04 16.50
C GLN A 26 6.43 14.01 16.41
N LYS A 27 5.80 15.09 15.91
CA LYS A 27 4.35 15.14 15.70
C LYS A 27 3.87 14.06 14.70
N VAL A 28 4.63 13.83 13.64
CA VAL A 28 4.33 12.79 12.66
C VAL A 28 4.40 11.41 13.32
N ARG A 29 5.47 11.12 14.06
CA ARG A 29 5.64 9.85 14.80
C ARG A 29 4.53 9.62 15.84
N GLU A 30 4.14 10.65 16.59
CA GLU A 30 3.01 10.59 17.53
C GLU A 30 1.69 10.30 16.80
N THR A 31 1.49 10.87 15.61
CA THR A 31 0.30 10.61 14.80
C THR A 31 0.28 9.17 14.31
N PHE A 32 1.40 8.67 13.79
CA PHE A 32 1.50 7.25 13.41
C PHE A 32 1.29 6.30 14.59
N SER A 33 1.79 6.65 15.78
CA SER A 33 1.56 5.85 16.98
C SER A 33 0.07 5.74 17.36
N LYS A 34 -0.67 6.85 17.23
CA LYS A 34 -2.13 6.86 17.43
C LYS A 34 -2.85 6.02 16.38
N LEU A 35 -2.48 6.17 15.11
CA LEU A 35 -3.04 5.37 14.01
C LEU A 35 -2.71 3.87 14.18
N ALA A 36 -1.50 3.53 14.61
CA ALA A 36 -1.12 2.14 14.90
C ALA A 36 -1.99 1.53 16.02
N ALA A 37 -2.27 2.30 17.08
CA ALA A 37 -3.19 1.86 18.13
C ALA A 37 -4.62 1.65 17.60
N GLU A 38 -5.08 2.51 16.69
CA GLU A 38 -6.37 2.34 16.02
C GLU A 38 -6.42 1.11 15.10
N VAL A 39 -5.33 0.84 14.38
CA VAL A 39 -5.21 -0.37 13.53
C VAL A 39 -5.23 -1.62 14.40
N ALA A 40 -4.46 -1.62 15.51
CA ALA A 40 -4.42 -2.74 16.44
C ALA A 40 -5.79 -2.99 17.10
N ALA A 41 -6.53 -1.94 17.47
CA ALA A 41 -7.88 -2.06 18.03
C ALA A 41 -8.91 -2.51 16.98
N TYR A 42 -8.73 -2.12 15.73
CA TYR A 42 -9.57 -2.55 14.61
C TYR A 42 -9.31 -4.00 14.23
N ASP A 43 -8.06 -4.47 14.41
CA ASP A 43 -7.60 -5.83 14.13
C ASP A 43 -8.01 -6.31 12.73
N PRO A 44 -7.47 -5.71 11.64
CA PRO A 44 -7.92 -6.01 10.28
C PRO A 44 -7.64 -7.45 9.90
N THR A 45 -8.61 -8.11 9.26
CA THR A 45 -8.45 -9.43 8.65
C THR A 45 -7.86 -9.33 7.25
N LEU A 46 -7.96 -8.15 6.63
CA LEU A 46 -7.37 -7.84 5.33
C LEU A 46 -7.01 -6.35 5.26
N ILE A 47 -5.79 -6.06 4.83
CA ILE A 47 -5.35 -4.73 4.43
C ILE A 47 -5.23 -4.70 2.91
N ILE A 48 -5.77 -3.66 2.26
CA ILE A 48 -5.52 -3.37 0.85
C ILE A 48 -4.78 -2.04 0.79
N THR A 49 -3.53 -2.04 0.33
CA THR A 49 -2.75 -0.81 0.25
C THR A 49 -2.69 -0.29 -1.18
N PHE A 50 -2.70 1.04 -1.33
CA PHE A 50 -2.46 1.73 -2.58
C PHE A 50 -1.25 2.64 -2.40
N GLY A 51 -0.18 2.37 -3.11
CA GLY A 51 1.07 3.12 -3.00
C GLY A 51 1.82 3.27 -4.31
N PRO A 52 2.73 4.25 -4.38
CA PRO A 52 3.64 4.41 -5.50
C PRO A 52 4.84 3.46 -5.41
N ASP A 53 5.72 3.58 -6.39
CA ASP A 53 7.07 3.03 -6.40
C ASP A 53 8.04 4.12 -6.90
N HIS A 54 9.22 4.18 -6.32
CA HIS A 54 10.27 5.16 -6.63
C HIS A 54 11.44 4.49 -7.36
N PHE A 55 11.15 3.67 -8.37
CA PHE A 55 12.12 2.88 -9.12
C PHE A 55 12.91 1.88 -8.26
N ASN A 56 12.21 1.21 -7.34
CA ASN A 56 12.76 0.12 -6.52
C ASN A 56 12.22 -1.25 -6.92
N GLY A 57 10.95 -1.33 -7.30
CA GLY A 57 10.30 -2.55 -7.77
C GLY A 57 9.92 -2.53 -9.24
N PHE A 58 9.69 -1.32 -9.80
CA PHE A 58 9.31 -1.12 -11.19
C PHE A 58 10.26 -0.14 -11.88
N PHE A 59 10.65 -0.47 -13.10
CA PHE A 59 11.62 0.30 -13.92
C PHE A 59 11.09 0.49 -15.34
N TYR A 60 11.78 1.29 -16.14
CA TYR A 60 11.36 1.59 -17.52
C TYR A 60 11.43 0.40 -18.48
N ASP A 61 12.04 -0.72 -18.09
CA ASP A 61 11.97 -1.97 -18.84
C ASP A 61 10.55 -2.56 -18.80
N LEU A 62 9.81 -2.35 -17.70
CA LEU A 62 8.39 -2.69 -17.57
C LEU A 62 7.72 -1.82 -16.51
N MET A 63 7.03 -0.76 -16.94
CA MET A 63 6.32 0.15 -16.04
C MET A 63 4.80 0.06 -16.26
N PRO A 64 4.08 -0.76 -15.45
CA PRO A 64 2.64 -0.86 -15.56
C PRO A 64 1.94 0.35 -14.95
N SER A 65 0.75 0.70 -15.44
CA SER A 65 -0.10 1.72 -14.80
C SER A 65 -0.52 1.32 -13.38
N PHE A 66 -0.83 0.02 -13.22
CA PHE A 66 -1.25 -0.60 -11.95
C PHE A 66 -0.68 -2.01 -11.86
N CYS A 67 -0.35 -2.44 -10.65
CA CYS A 67 0.06 -3.82 -10.42
C CYS A 67 -0.42 -4.30 -9.05
N VAL A 68 -1.01 -5.49 -9.00
CA VAL A 68 -1.39 -6.17 -7.76
C VAL A 68 -0.31 -7.16 -7.37
N GLY A 69 0.19 -7.09 -6.14
CA GLY A 69 1.10 -8.11 -5.61
C GLY A 69 0.35 -9.37 -5.20
N ILE A 70 0.65 -10.49 -5.87
CA ILE A 70 0.18 -11.83 -5.47
C ILE A 70 1.12 -12.43 -4.42
N ARG A 71 2.41 -12.17 -4.57
CA ARG A 71 3.45 -12.33 -3.56
C ARG A 71 4.29 -11.08 -3.54
N ALA A 72 4.62 -10.60 -2.36
CA ALA A 72 5.37 -9.37 -2.20
C ALA A 72 6.37 -9.45 -1.05
N GLN A 73 7.44 -8.72 -1.20
CA GLN A 73 8.44 -8.48 -0.17
C GLN A 73 8.95 -7.05 -0.27
N ALA A 74 9.54 -6.53 0.79
CA ALA A 74 10.17 -5.22 0.77
C ALA A 74 11.33 -5.17 -0.23
N ALA A 75 11.46 -4.08 -0.95
CA ALA A 75 12.55 -3.86 -1.90
C ALA A 75 13.93 -3.68 -1.20
N GLY A 76 13.93 -3.40 0.10
CA GLY A 76 15.18 -3.20 0.86
C GLY A 76 15.83 -1.84 0.63
N ASP A 77 15.11 -0.90 0.06
CA ASP A 77 15.55 0.45 -0.27
C ASP A 77 15.74 1.34 0.97
N TRP A 78 15.08 0.99 2.08
CA TRP A 78 15.15 1.69 3.36
C TRP A 78 15.11 0.69 4.51
N ASP A 79 15.28 1.15 5.74
CA ASP A 79 15.22 0.31 6.95
C ASP A 79 13.85 -0.37 7.21
N TYR A 80 12.86 -0.08 6.36
CA TYR A 80 11.54 -0.72 6.41
C TYR A 80 11.54 -2.02 5.63
N GLY A 81 11.71 -3.10 6.32
CA GLY A 81 11.77 -4.42 5.70
C GLY A 81 13.19 -4.80 5.32
N LYS A 82 14.12 -4.63 6.25
CA LYS A 82 15.44 -5.26 6.17
C LYS A 82 15.31 -6.70 5.69
N ASP A 83 16.25 -7.10 4.87
CA ASP A 83 16.42 -8.49 4.45
C ASP A 83 15.27 -9.10 3.64
N ASN A 84 14.65 -8.33 2.75
CA ASN A 84 13.53 -8.79 1.94
C ASN A 84 12.34 -9.27 2.79
N ALA A 85 12.00 -8.55 3.85
CA ALA A 85 10.89 -8.87 4.71
C ALA A 85 9.62 -9.11 3.89
N ARG A 86 9.00 -10.25 4.12
CA ARG A 86 7.80 -10.65 3.37
C ARG A 86 6.60 -9.84 3.83
N ILE A 87 5.73 -9.52 2.86
CA ILE A 87 4.37 -9.08 3.12
C ILE A 87 3.49 -10.35 3.08
N ASN A 88 2.65 -10.53 4.09
CA ASN A 88 1.71 -11.65 4.16
C ASN A 88 0.56 -11.45 3.17
N VAL A 89 0.76 -11.82 1.90
CA VAL A 89 -0.28 -11.70 0.88
C VAL A 89 -1.14 -12.96 0.87
N PRO A 90 -2.47 -12.86 1.06
CA PRO A 90 -3.39 -13.98 0.87
C PRO A 90 -3.59 -14.21 -0.64
N GLU A 91 -2.78 -15.11 -1.24
CA GLU A 91 -2.64 -15.28 -2.69
C GLU A 91 -3.97 -15.51 -3.42
N GLU A 92 -4.83 -16.38 -2.89
CA GLU A 92 -6.14 -16.66 -3.51
C GLU A 92 -7.06 -15.44 -3.51
N THR A 93 -7.06 -14.69 -2.41
CA THR A 93 -7.84 -13.45 -2.28
C THR A 93 -7.29 -12.37 -3.21
N ALA A 94 -5.97 -12.26 -3.34
CA ALA A 94 -5.33 -11.32 -4.25
C ALA A 94 -5.62 -11.67 -5.72
N LEU A 95 -5.63 -12.95 -6.09
CA LEU A 95 -6.03 -13.40 -7.43
C LEU A 95 -7.52 -13.14 -7.69
N HIS A 96 -8.38 -13.31 -6.69
CA HIS A 96 -9.80 -12.95 -6.81
C HIS A 96 -9.95 -11.44 -7.06
N LEU A 97 -9.21 -10.60 -6.33
CA LEU A 97 -9.18 -9.16 -6.57
C LEU A 97 -8.75 -8.83 -8.00
N VAL A 98 -7.67 -9.45 -8.51
CA VAL A 98 -7.21 -9.24 -9.89
C VAL A 98 -8.32 -9.58 -10.90
N ARG A 99 -8.98 -10.74 -10.77
CA ARG A 99 -10.08 -11.14 -11.66
C ARG A 99 -11.20 -10.10 -11.65
N ARG A 100 -11.63 -9.67 -10.46
CA ARG A 100 -12.67 -8.64 -10.33
C ARG A 100 -12.28 -7.32 -10.97
N VAL A 101 -11.04 -6.88 -10.81
CA VAL A 101 -10.53 -5.64 -11.41
C VAL A 101 -10.53 -5.74 -12.94
N LEU A 102 -10.12 -6.88 -13.51
CA LEU A 102 -10.14 -7.13 -14.94
C LEU A 102 -11.58 -7.20 -15.48
N ASP A 103 -12.50 -7.87 -14.78
CA ASP A 103 -13.92 -7.98 -15.15
C ASP A 103 -14.60 -6.59 -15.20
N GLU A 104 -14.16 -5.66 -14.35
CA GLU A 104 -14.62 -4.26 -14.36
C GLU A 104 -13.94 -3.38 -15.44
N GLY A 105 -13.17 -4.00 -16.35
CA GLY A 105 -12.54 -3.31 -17.48
C GLY A 105 -11.32 -2.47 -17.10
N VAL A 106 -10.66 -2.78 -15.98
CA VAL A 106 -9.41 -2.13 -15.60
C VAL A 106 -8.26 -3.08 -15.83
N ASP A 107 -7.46 -2.82 -16.90
CA ASP A 107 -6.25 -3.56 -17.15
C ASP A 107 -5.24 -3.32 -16.03
N THR A 108 -4.95 -4.36 -15.25
CA THR A 108 -3.95 -4.34 -14.19
C THR A 108 -2.93 -5.45 -14.42
N ALA A 109 -1.66 -5.13 -14.19
CA ALA A 109 -0.64 -6.16 -14.05
C ALA A 109 -0.81 -6.87 -12.69
N TYR A 110 -0.21 -8.04 -12.55
CA TYR A 110 -0.07 -8.71 -11.26
C TYR A 110 1.30 -9.38 -11.17
N SER A 111 1.85 -9.47 -9.96
CA SER A 111 3.20 -9.96 -9.72
C SER A 111 3.25 -11.02 -8.64
N TYR A 112 3.89 -12.15 -8.95
CA TYR A 112 4.28 -13.18 -7.97
C TYR A 112 5.64 -12.90 -7.32
N ARG A 113 6.26 -11.75 -7.64
CA ARG A 113 7.57 -11.36 -7.13
C ARG A 113 7.66 -9.83 -6.96
N MET A 114 6.59 -9.22 -6.44
CA MET A 114 6.58 -7.77 -6.25
C MET A 114 7.65 -7.37 -5.22
N GLN A 115 8.50 -6.45 -5.62
CA GLN A 115 9.38 -5.71 -4.71
C GLN A 115 8.60 -4.46 -4.29
N ALA A 116 8.16 -4.43 -3.05
CA ALA A 116 7.38 -3.32 -2.54
C ALA A 116 8.32 -2.22 -2.02
N ASP A 117 8.20 -1.06 -2.60
CA ASP A 117 8.93 0.15 -2.29
C ASP A 117 8.55 0.71 -0.90
N HIS A 118 9.39 1.60 -0.35
CA HIS A 118 9.10 2.29 0.91
C HIS A 118 7.77 3.05 0.88
N GLY A 119 7.30 3.47 -0.28
CA GLY A 119 5.96 4.04 -0.47
C GLY A 119 4.84 3.15 0.07
N VAL A 120 5.04 1.84 0.10
CA VAL A 120 4.13 0.85 0.69
C VAL A 120 4.63 0.38 2.05
N THR A 121 5.92 0.04 2.15
CA THR A 121 6.46 -0.63 3.34
C THR A 121 6.62 0.28 4.54
N GLN A 122 6.94 1.57 4.35
CA GLN A 122 7.09 2.52 5.46
C GLN A 122 5.77 2.71 6.24
N PRO A 123 4.62 3.07 5.62
CA PRO A 123 3.38 3.17 6.36
C PRO A 123 2.94 1.86 6.98
N LEU A 124 3.10 0.72 6.29
CA LEU A 124 2.83 -0.60 6.87
C LEU A 124 3.69 -0.87 8.11
N HIS A 125 4.99 -0.60 8.04
CA HIS A 125 5.89 -0.77 9.17
C HIS A 125 5.40 -0.02 10.41
N PHE A 126 5.10 1.27 10.27
CA PHE A 126 4.63 2.07 11.40
C PHE A 126 3.25 1.66 11.91
N LEU A 127 2.32 1.31 11.03
CA LEU A 127 0.95 0.97 11.41
C LEU A 127 0.82 -0.47 11.94
N CYS A 128 1.73 -1.37 11.54
CA CYS A 128 1.71 -2.78 11.93
C CYS A 128 2.71 -3.12 13.05
N GLY A 129 3.26 -2.11 13.73
CA GLY A 129 4.19 -2.32 14.86
C GLY A 129 5.53 -2.92 14.45
N GLY A 130 6.05 -2.53 13.30
CA GLY A 130 7.35 -2.96 12.78
C GLY A 130 7.34 -4.30 12.04
N GLN A 131 6.18 -4.93 11.87
CA GLN A 131 6.04 -6.26 11.24
C GLN A 131 5.20 -6.16 9.97
N LEU A 132 5.83 -6.30 8.79
CA LEU A 132 5.15 -6.20 7.50
C LEU A 132 4.21 -7.38 7.22
N ASP A 133 4.40 -8.49 7.90
CA ASP A 133 3.63 -9.73 7.76
C ASP A 133 2.54 -9.91 8.84
N ARG A 134 2.38 -8.93 9.72
CA ARG A 134 1.45 -9.02 10.86
C ARG A 134 0.00 -9.27 10.43
N TYR A 135 -0.45 -8.59 9.37
CA TYR A 135 -1.81 -8.71 8.85
C TYR A 135 -1.80 -9.19 7.40
N PRO A 136 -2.81 -9.96 6.97
CA PRO A 136 -2.99 -10.24 5.54
C PRO A 136 -3.09 -8.94 4.76
N THR A 137 -2.20 -8.75 3.76
CA THR A 137 -2.08 -7.46 3.05
C THR A 137 -1.92 -7.68 1.55
N ILE A 138 -2.78 -7.02 0.75
CA ILE A 138 -2.67 -7.00 -0.71
C ILE A 138 -2.11 -5.64 -1.14
N PRO A 139 -0.85 -5.56 -1.59
CA PRO A 139 -0.28 -4.32 -2.10
C PRO A 139 -0.73 -4.08 -3.54
N ILE A 140 -1.20 -2.86 -3.81
CA ILE A 140 -1.56 -2.36 -5.14
C ILE A 140 -0.65 -1.18 -5.47
N PHE A 141 0.21 -1.37 -6.45
CA PHE A 141 1.03 -0.33 -7.02
C PHE A 141 0.21 0.55 -7.97
N ILE A 142 0.40 1.86 -7.86
CA ILE A 142 -0.10 2.86 -8.79
C ILE A 142 1.11 3.66 -9.30
N ASN A 143 1.32 3.67 -10.62
CA ASN A 143 2.36 4.49 -11.21
C ASN A 143 2.04 5.98 -11.00
N GLY A 144 2.66 6.59 -10.01
CA GLY A 144 2.54 8.01 -9.67
C GLY A 144 3.79 8.84 -9.97
N ALA A 145 4.90 8.20 -10.40
CA ALA A 145 6.20 8.85 -10.56
C ALA A 145 6.76 8.81 -12.00
N ALA A 146 6.44 7.77 -12.78
CA ALA A 146 7.04 7.54 -14.10
C ALA A 146 6.06 7.85 -15.25
N ALA A 147 6.31 8.88 -16.03
CA ALA A 147 5.50 9.18 -17.21
C ALA A 147 5.64 8.09 -18.31
N PRO A 148 4.55 7.69 -19.00
CA PRO A 148 3.19 8.20 -18.88
C PRO A 148 2.43 7.59 -17.67
N MET A 149 1.85 8.45 -16.85
CA MET A 149 1.09 8.05 -15.69
C MET A 149 -0.39 7.73 -16.03
N PRO A 150 -1.06 6.85 -15.27
CA PRO A 150 -2.49 6.65 -15.41
C PRO A 150 -3.24 7.96 -15.12
N THR A 151 -4.32 8.21 -15.88
CA THR A 151 -5.16 9.37 -15.62
C THR A 151 -5.98 9.19 -14.35
N ALA A 152 -6.39 10.30 -13.71
CA ALA A 152 -7.29 10.27 -12.55
C ALA A 152 -8.57 9.44 -12.82
N LYS A 153 -9.12 9.50 -14.05
CA LYS A 153 -10.26 8.67 -14.46
C LYS A 153 -9.97 7.17 -14.33
N ARG A 154 -8.78 6.73 -14.73
CA ARG A 154 -8.36 5.31 -14.65
C ARG A 154 -8.12 4.89 -13.20
N THR A 155 -7.50 5.77 -12.41
CA THR A 155 -7.28 5.51 -10.98
C THR A 155 -8.60 5.40 -10.20
N ILE A 156 -9.58 6.26 -10.51
CA ILE A 156 -10.94 6.17 -9.93
C ILE A 156 -11.62 4.85 -10.35
N ALA A 157 -11.44 4.42 -11.60
CA ALA A 157 -12.00 3.15 -12.07
C ALA A 157 -11.41 1.96 -11.30
N LEU A 158 -10.09 1.95 -11.06
CA LEU A 158 -9.44 0.96 -10.19
C LEU A 158 -10.05 0.96 -8.79
N GLY A 159 -10.17 2.15 -8.18
CA GLY A 159 -10.76 2.26 -6.82
C GLY A 159 -12.19 1.72 -6.76
N ARG A 160 -13.01 1.95 -7.79
CA ARG A 160 -14.38 1.40 -7.89
C ARG A 160 -14.36 -0.12 -8.01
N ALA A 161 -13.50 -0.68 -8.86
CA ALA A 161 -13.36 -2.12 -9.04
C ALA A 161 -12.93 -2.82 -7.74
N VAL A 162 -11.95 -2.23 -7.01
CA VAL A 162 -11.56 -2.72 -5.69
C VAL A 162 -12.69 -2.59 -4.67
N GLY A 163 -13.47 -1.51 -4.72
CA GLY A 163 -14.67 -1.35 -3.88
C GLY A 163 -15.70 -2.46 -4.11
N GLN A 164 -15.95 -2.83 -5.36
CA GLN A 164 -16.84 -3.96 -5.71
C GLN A 164 -16.28 -5.30 -5.26
N PHE A 165 -14.95 -5.50 -5.38
CA PHE A 165 -14.30 -6.68 -4.80
C PHE A 165 -14.55 -6.76 -3.29
N ILE A 166 -14.35 -5.67 -2.54
CA ILE A 166 -14.59 -5.64 -1.08
C ILE A 166 -16.05 -5.97 -0.77
N GLN A 167 -17.00 -5.45 -1.55
CA GLN A 167 -18.43 -5.77 -1.37
C GLN A 167 -18.75 -7.24 -1.64
N SER A 168 -17.94 -7.95 -2.43
CA SER A 168 -18.10 -9.37 -2.71
C SER A 168 -17.55 -10.27 -1.59
N LEU A 169 -16.81 -9.72 -0.63
CA LEU A 169 -16.32 -10.45 0.54
C LEU A 169 -17.44 -10.64 1.56
N ASN A 170 -17.33 -11.66 2.40
CA ASN A 170 -18.24 -11.85 3.52
C ASN A 170 -17.91 -10.86 4.65
N LEU A 171 -18.45 -9.62 4.54
CA LEU A 171 -18.17 -8.53 5.47
C LEU A 171 -18.71 -8.76 6.91
N GLU A 172 -19.48 -9.80 7.16
CA GLU A 172 -19.87 -10.18 8.52
C GLU A 172 -18.66 -10.66 9.35
N ASN A 173 -17.71 -11.33 8.65
CA ASN A 173 -16.51 -11.90 9.26
C ASN A 173 -15.22 -11.13 8.90
N GLU A 174 -15.31 -10.20 7.96
CA GLU A 174 -14.14 -9.46 7.48
C GLU A 174 -14.09 -8.04 8.03
N ARG A 175 -12.90 -7.63 8.42
CA ARG A 175 -12.54 -6.25 8.78
C ARG A 175 -11.49 -5.76 7.81
N VAL A 176 -11.93 -5.07 6.77
CA VAL A 176 -11.04 -4.60 5.69
C VAL A 176 -10.51 -3.21 6.03
N LEU A 177 -9.20 -3.07 6.05
CA LEU A 177 -8.53 -1.77 6.11
C LEU A 177 -8.04 -1.38 4.70
N ILE A 178 -8.54 -0.26 4.19
CA ILE A 178 -8.00 0.39 3.00
C ILE A 178 -6.93 1.38 3.46
N LEU A 179 -5.71 1.24 2.94
CA LEU A 179 -4.59 2.10 3.27
C LEU A 179 -4.08 2.81 2.01
N GLY A 180 -4.29 4.12 1.94
CA GLY A 180 -3.68 4.97 0.92
C GLY A 180 -2.35 5.52 1.42
N THR A 181 -1.26 5.25 0.71
CA THR A 181 0.09 5.64 1.14
C THR A 181 0.74 6.68 0.23
N GLY A 182 0.05 7.09 -0.83
CA GLY A 182 0.55 8.08 -1.77
C GLY A 182 0.42 9.52 -1.28
N GLY A 183 0.99 10.44 -2.05
CA GLY A 183 0.76 11.88 -1.95
C GLY A 183 -0.04 12.40 -3.15
N LEU A 184 -0.58 13.63 -3.04
CA LEU A 184 -1.25 14.30 -4.16
C LEU A 184 -0.26 14.85 -5.20
N SER A 185 0.97 15.09 -4.81
CA SER A 185 2.09 15.47 -5.65
C SER A 185 3.33 14.68 -5.25
N HIS A 186 4.16 14.36 -6.25
CA HIS A 186 5.46 13.68 -6.09
C HIS A 186 6.58 14.53 -6.67
N ASP A 187 6.34 15.83 -6.80
CA ASP A 187 7.41 16.76 -7.19
C ASP A 187 8.46 16.82 -6.08
N PRO A 188 9.74 16.65 -6.41
CA PRO A 188 10.83 16.75 -5.45
C PRO A 188 11.02 18.16 -4.90
#